data_085ce0629007dd22937a82241024e2a6
#
_entry.id   085ce0629007dd22937a82241024e2a6
#
_cell.length_a   1.000
_cell.length_b   1.000
_cell.length_c   1.000
_cell.angle_alpha   90.00
_cell.angle_beta   90.00
_cell.angle_gamma   90.00
#
_symmetry.space_group_name_H-M   'P 1'
#
loop_
_entity.id
_entity.type
_entity.pdbx_description
1 polymer ?
#
loop_
_entity_poly.entity_id
_entity_poly.type
_entity_poly.pdbx_seq_one_letter_code
_entity_poly.pdbx_strand_id
1 'polypeptide(L)'
;MRLKSLILGAACMAALASPAFAQSLTAITGGRVLTGTSVIENGVVVIQNGRVVSVGTGAAPAGARIIDARGKVVSPGFVAVDSGLGGSEISSVGGSDDLSNGANSISASFDVSYGLDPWSFTLPVARLGGITRAIIVPSHAGGGGGGHAHDDSDFAGVGDGGLQSPGLFAGQAAIIHLATGTDILVKPRVAMVAPFGEAGAGIAGGARGAQFTQFKETLAEVRLYARNRAAYDRAGLRDLSLSRADLEALIPVANGSMPLIVTVRRAADIQQ
;
A
#
# COMPACT_ATOMS: atom_id res chain seq x y z
N MET A 1 -52.28 65.83 20.80
CA MET A 1 -50.87 66.07 20.69
C MET A 1 -50.16 64.73 20.90
N ARG A 2 -49.65 64.14 19.83
CA ARG A 2 -48.99 62.81 19.89
C ARG A 2 -47.53 62.92 19.42
N LEU A 3 -46.63 62.69 20.35
CA LEU A 3 -45.21 62.68 20.11
C LEU A 3 -44.79 61.39 19.42
N LYS A 4 -44.27 61.45 18.22
CA LYS A 4 -43.76 60.30 17.51
C LYS A 4 -42.26 60.17 17.79
N SER A 5 -41.88 59.15 18.53
CA SER A 5 -40.49 58.78 18.79
C SER A 5 -39.91 58.12 17.53
N LEU A 6 -38.89 58.73 16.97
CA LEU A 6 -38.06 58.13 15.91
C LEU A 6 -37.06 57.19 16.57
N ILE A 7 -37.19 55.89 16.35
CA ILE A 7 -36.18 54.92 16.72
C ILE A 7 -35.22 54.76 15.51
N LEU A 8 -34.02 55.27 15.63
CA LEU A 8 -32.94 55.12 14.67
C LEU A 8 -32.27 53.76 14.90
N GLY A 9 -32.62 52.80 14.06
CA GLY A 9 -31.98 51.45 14.10
C GLY A 9 -30.60 51.50 13.48
N ALA A 10 -29.56 51.47 14.33
CA ALA A 10 -28.19 51.24 13.89
C ALA A 10 -28.02 49.75 13.52
N ALA A 11 -28.04 49.44 12.24
CA ALA A 11 -27.68 48.13 11.74
C ALA A 11 -26.16 47.97 11.89
N CYS A 12 -25.71 47.23 12.93
CA CYS A 12 -24.37 46.72 13.03
C CYS A 12 -24.18 45.60 11.96
N MET A 13 -23.57 45.96 10.83
CA MET A 13 -22.97 44.99 9.95
C MET A 13 -21.74 44.40 10.66
N ALA A 14 -21.94 43.31 11.37
CA ALA A 14 -20.84 42.46 11.77
C ALA A 14 -20.27 41.81 10.49
N ALA A 15 -19.20 42.40 9.98
CA ALA A 15 -18.38 41.77 8.96
C ALA A 15 -17.88 40.44 9.55
N LEU A 16 -18.45 39.32 9.09
CA LEU A 16 -17.93 37.98 9.31
C LEU A 16 -16.56 37.91 8.61
N ALA A 17 -15.52 38.34 9.30
CA ALA A 17 -14.16 38.06 8.92
C ALA A 17 -14.00 36.52 9.01
N SER A 18 -14.23 35.85 7.91
CA SER A 18 -13.81 34.46 7.77
C SER A 18 -12.32 34.43 8.13
N PRO A 19 -11.88 33.52 9.00
CA PRO A 19 -10.47 33.37 9.27
C PRO A 19 -9.81 33.07 7.92
N ALA A 20 -9.06 34.02 7.40
CA ALA A 20 -8.18 33.77 6.27
C ALA A 20 -7.19 32.73 6.77
N PHE A 21 -7.38 31.46 6.40
CA PHE A 21 -6.35 30.47 6.60
C PHE A 21 -5.12 31.06 5.93
N ALA A 22 -4.15 31.47 6.75
CA ALA A 22 -2.90 32.03 6.26
C ALA A 22 -2.31 31.02 5.29
N GLN A 23 -2.28 31.36 4.01
CA GLN A 23 -1.74 30.48 2.97
C GLN A 23 -0.30 30.19 3.37
N SER A 24 -0.02 28.95 3.79
CA SER A 24 1.31 28.55 4.20
C SER A 24 2.19 28.48 2.95
N LEU A 25 2.92 29.56 2.69
CA LEU A 25 3.88 29.64 1.60
C LEU A 25 5.27 29.32 2.18
N THR A 26 5.92 28.29 1.67
CA THR A 26 7.27 27.90 2.08
C THR A 26 8.15 27.80 0.84
N ALA A 27 9.37 28.30 0.92
CA ALA A 27 10.36 28.14 -0.14
C ALA A 27 11.62 27.47 0.43
N ILE A 28 12.03 26.35 -0.20
CA ILE A 28 13.30 25.69 0.07
C ILE A 28 14.29 26.23 -0.96
N THR A 29 15.42 26.83 -0.51
CA THR A 29 16.30 27.60 -1.37
C THR A 29 17.76 27.17 -1.28
N GLY A 30 18.51 27.31 -2.37
CA GLY A 30 19.97 27.16 -2.42
C GLY A 30 20.46 25.71 -2.40
N GLY A 31 19.57 24.72 -2.45
CA GLY A 31 19.92 23.31 -2.49
C GLY A 31 20.13 22.78 -3.90
N ARG A 32 20.76 21.61 -4.00
CA ARG A 32 20.76 20.80 -5.22
C ARG A 32 19.45 20.04 -5.32
N VAL A 33 18.57 20.47 -6.23
CA VAL A 33 17.22 19.91 -6.35
C VAL A 33 17.21 18.79 -7.38
N LEU A 34 16.79 17.61 -6.96
CA LEU A 34 16.56 16.44 -7.82
C LEU A 34 15.07 16.37 -8.16
N THR A 35 14.70 16.48 -9.44
CA THR A 35 13.28 16.44 -9.85
C THR A 35 12.79 15.05 -10.25
N GLY A 36 13.70 14.06 -10.27
CA GLY A 36 13.47 12.74 -10.85
C GLY A 36 13.88 12.62 -12.31
N THR A 37 13.85 13.73 -13.07
CA THR A 37 14.27 13.77 -14.48
C THR A 37 15.45 14.69 -14.74
N SER A 38 15.72 15.63 -13.84
CA SER A 38 16.78 16.62 -13.96
C SER A 38 17.37 16.99 -12.60
N VAL A 39 18.51 17.68 -12.63
CA VAL A 39 19.19 18.25 -11.47
C VAL A 39 19.24 19.76 -11.65
N ILE A 40 18.85 20.51 -10.62
CA ILE A 40 18.88 21.97 -10.60
C ILE A 40 19.83 22.39 -9.47
N GLU A 41 20.96 22.97 -9.83
CA GLU A 41 21.90 23.52 -8.83
C GLU A 41 21.38 24.87 -8.29
N ASN A 42 21.56 25.12 -6.99
CA ASN A 42 21.04 26.32 -6.31
C ASN A 42 19.53 26.52 -6.53
N GLY A 43 18.79 25.41 -6.56
CA GLY A 43 17.37 25.43 -6.89
C GLY A 43 16.49 26.01 -5.81
N VAL A 44 15.27 26.37 -6.22
CA VAL A 44 14.20 26.84 -5.33
C VAL A 44 12.98 25.96 -5.54
N VAL A 45 12.45 25.41 -4.44
CA VAL A 45 11.18 24.67 -4.43
C VAL A 45 10.17 25.46 -3.64
N VAL A 46 9.07 25.86 -4.26
CA VAL A 46 7.99 26.61 -3.62
C VAL A 46 6.83 25.69 -3.30
N ILE A 47 6.41 25.70 -2.04
CA ILE A 47 5.31 24.91 -1.51
C ILE A 47 4.23 25.85 -1.01
N GLN A 48 3.01 25.69 -1.49
CA GLN A 48 1.85 26.44 -1.06
C GLN A 48 0.74 25.48 -0.63
N ASN A 49 0.24 25.66 0.60
CA ASN A 49 -0.82 24.81 1.16
C ASN A 49 -0.49 23.29 1.05
N GLY A 50 0.77 22.93 1.35
CA GLY A 50 1.21 21.53 1.30
C GLY A 50 1.46 20.96 -0.09
N ARG A 51 1.35 21.76 -1.15
CA ARG A 51 1.61 21.33 -2.54
C ARG A 51 2.79 22.07 -3.14
N VAL A 52 3.63 21.37 -3.89
CA VAL A 52 4.69 21.99 -4.69
C VAL A 52 4.03 22.74 -5.85
N VAL A 53 4.24 24.05 -5.92
CA VAL A 53 3.68 24.93 -6.96
C VAL A 53 4.72 25.36 -7.98
N SER A 54 6.00 25.38 -7.60
CA SER A 54 7.08 25.58 -8.57
C SER A 54 8.39 24.94 -8.13
N VAL A 55 9.20 24.56 -9.10
CA VAL A 55 10.58 24.10 -8.94
C VAL A 55 11.41 24.75 -10.04
N GLY A 56 12.51 25.38 -9.68
CA GLY A 56 13.37 26.07 -10.65
C GLY A 56 14.52 26.82 -10.01
N THR A 57 15.02 27.83 -10.69
CA THR A 57 16.03 28.78 -10.20
C THR A 57 15.38 30.14 -9.99
N GLY A 58 15.93 30.97 -9.11
CA GLY A 58 15.45 32.32 -8.89
C GLY A 58 15.29 32.66 -7.43
N ALA A 59 14.58 33.78 -7.16
CA ALA A 59 14.32 34.25 -5.81
C ALA A 59 13.07 33.53 -5.21
N ALA A 60 13.08 33.34 -3.92
CA ALA A 60 11.88 32.89 -3.22
C ALA A 60 10.78 33.97 -3.30
N PRO A 61 9.51 33.58 -3.38
CA PRO A 61 8.41 34.54 -3.34
C PRO A 61 8.40 35.36 -2.05
N ALA A 62 7.99 36.63 -2.14
CA ALA A 62 7.84 37.49 -0.98
C ALA A 62 6.85 36.91 0.03
N GLY A 63 7.17 36.98 1.32
CA GLY A 63 6.33 36.42 2.40
C GLY A 63 6.42 34.92 2.60
N ALA A 64 7.23 34.19 1.80
CA ALA A 64 7.46 32.79 2.02
C ALA A 64 8.34 32.53 3.25
N ARG A 65 8.00 31.50 4.02
CA ARG A 65 8.91 30.92 5.01
C ARG A 65 10.09 30.28 4.29
N ILE A 66 11.30 30.76 4.56
CA ILE A 66 12.50 30.23 3.90
C ILE A 66 13.07 29.04 4.68
N ILE A 67 13.37 27.96 3.95
CA ILE A 67 14.17 26.84 4.42
C ILE A 67 15.48 26.87 3.61
N ASP A 68 16.59 27.17 4.29
CA ASP A 68 17.91 27.16 3.67
C ASP A 68 18.42 25.75 3.46
N ALA A 69 18.62 25.37 2.21
CA ALA A 69 19.13 24.08 1.79
C ALA A 69 20.53 24.15 1.16
N ARG A 70 21.28 25.24 1.36
CA ARG A 70 22.66 25.36 0.86
C ARG A 70 23.53 24.19 1.32
N GLY A 71 24.26 23.59 0.40
CA GLY A 71 25.08 22.40 0.65
C GLY A 71 24.28 21.10 0.88
N LYS A 72 22.96 21.13 0.69
CA LYS A 72 22.08 19.98 0.85
C LYS A 72 21.44 19.58 -0.48
N VAL A 73 20.97 18.33 -0.52
CA VAL A 73 20.16 17.80 -1.61
C VAL A 73 18.69 17.89 -1.21
N VAL A 74 17.87 18.35 -2.14
CA VAL A 74 16.41 18.39 -2.04
C VAL A 74 15.84 17.43 -3.09
N SER A 75 15.09 16.44 -2.65
CA SER A 75 14.48 15.44 -3.53
C SER A 75 13.01 15.26 -3.18
N PRO A 76 12.20 14.69 -4.09
CA PRO A 76 10.92 14.09 -3.70
C PRO A 76 11.13 13.07 -2.58
N GLY A 77 10.13 12.89 -1.72
CA GLY A 77 10.17 11.86 -0.69
C GLY A 77 10.25 10.46 -1.31
N PHE A 78 10.96 9.56 -0.65
CA PHE A 78 11.12 8.20 -1.12
C PHE A 78 9.85 7.38 -0.95
N VAL A 79 9.68 6.38 -1.83
CA VAL A 79 8.60 5.39 -1.76
C VAL A 79 9.22 4.03 -1.49
N ALA A 80 8.85 3.40 -0.38
CA ALA A 80 9.20 2.00 -0.12
C ALA A 80 8.23 1.11 -0.91
N VAL A 81 8.75 0.24 -1.77
CA VAL A 81 7.92 -0.53 -2.71
C VAL A 81 7.65 -1.97 -2.27
N ASP A 82 8.34 -2.46 -1.25
CA ASP A 82 8.16 -3.78 -0.65
C ASP A 82 8.39 -3.63 0.84
N SER A 83 7.32 -3.40 1.58
CA SER A 83 7.41 -2.90 2.95
C SER A 83 6.36 -3.52 3.85
N GLY A 84 6.75 -3.72 5.12
CA GLY A 84 5.86 -4.11 6.20
C GLY A 84 5.47 -2.97 7.14
N LEU A 85 5.78 -1.72 6.80
CA LEU A 85 5.53 -0.55 7.64
C LEU A 85 4.07 -0.43 8.06
N GLY A 86 3.83 -0.34 9.37
CA GLY A 86 2.49 -0.25 9.93
C GLY A 86 1.70 -1.55 9.96
N GLY A 87 2.19 -2.63 9.36
CA GLY A 87 1.55 -3.96 9.41
C GLY A 87 2.41 -5.00 10.14
N SER A 88 3.71 -4.74 10.29
CA SER A 88 4.61 -5.56 11.11
C SER A 88 5.51 -4.67 11.93
N GLU A 89 5.61 -4.92 13.23
CA GLU A 89 6.48 -4.18 14.13
C GLU A 89 7.76 -4.96 14.46
N ILE A 90 7.60 -6.22 14.88
CA ILE A 90 8.70 -7.11 15.24
C ILE A 90 8.44 -8.46 14.58
N SER A 91 9.15 -8.76 13.51
CA SER A 91 8.91 -9.93 12.65
C SER A 91 9.03 -11.29 13.36
N SER A 92 9.64 -11.33 14.55
CA SER A 92 9.82 -12.55 15.34
C SER A 92 8.85 -12.67 16.53
N VAL A 93 7.92 -11.72 16.67
CA VAL A 93 6.94 -11.73 17.76
C VAL A 93 5.55 -11.96 17.19
N GLY A 94 4.96 -13.12 17.49
CA GLY A 94 3.58 -13.42 17.11
C GLY A 94 2.61 -12.38 17.70
N GLY A 95 1.64 -11.95 16.90
CA GLY A 95 0.69 -10.89 17.24
C GLY A 95 1.17 -9.46 16.97
N SER A 96 2.40 -9.27 16.44
CA SER A 96 2.89 -8.00 15.96
C SER A 96 3.11 -7.97 14.45
N ASP A 97 2.62 -9.00 13.76
CA ASP A 97 2.72 -9.16 12.30
C ASP A 97 1.33 -9.51 11.74
N ASP A 98 0.70 -8.52 11.10
CA ASP A 98 -0.59 -8.63 10.42
C ASP A 98 -0.45 -8.68 8.89
N LEU A 99 0.75 -9.03 8.39
CA LEU A 99 1.02 -9.10 6.95
C LEU A 99 0.86 -10.50 6.38
N SER A 100 0.69 -11.51 7.22
CA SER A 100 0.55 -12.89 6.79
C SER A 100 -0.73 -13.52 7.33
N ASN A 101 -1.28 -14.44 6.54
CA ASN A 101 -2.48 -15.20 6.93
C ASN A 101 -2.23 -16.70 6.74
N GLY A 102 -2.40 -17.46 7.82
CA GLY A 102 -2.26 -18.92 7.82
C GLY A 102 -3.56 -19.69 7.56
N ALA A 103 -4.69 -19.00 7.36
CA ALA A 103 -5.96 -19.66 7.11
C ALA A 103 -6.07 -20.12 5.65
N ASN A 104 -6.32 -21.42 5.45
CA ASN A 104 -6.40 -22.02 4.11
C ASN A 104 -7.56 -21.51 3.24
N SER A 105 -8.62 -20.96 3.86
CA SER A 105 -9.81 -20.45 3.18
C SER A 105 -9.72 -19.00 2.73
N ILE A 106 -8.65 -18.30 3.08
CA ILE A 106 -8.41 -16.89 2.76
C ILE A 106 -6.98 -16.79 2.23
N SER A 107 -6.82 -16.44 0.98
CA SER A 107 -5.52 -16.22 0.36
C SER A 107 -5.54 -14.93 -0.48
N ALA A 108 -6.04 -14.99 -1.70
CA ALA A 108 -6.15 -13.82 -2.58
C ALA A 108 -7.06 -12.71 -2.01
N SER A 109 -8.04 -13.05 -1.20
CA SER A 109 -8.94 -12.09 -0.53
C SER A 109 -8.34 -11.42 0.70
N PHE A 110 -7.20 -11.90 1.19
CA PHE A 110 -6.52 -11.26 2.31
C PHE A 110 -6.11 -9.82 1.93
N ASP A 111 -6.57 -8.85 2.69
CA ASP A 111 -6.33 -7.41 2.45
C ASP A 111 -5.55 -6.83 3.62
N VAL A 112 -4.27 -6.51 3.40
CA VAL A 112 -3.38 -5.96 4.44
C VAL A 112 -3.86 -4.63 5.01
N SER A 113 -4.75 -3.92 4.30
CA SER A 113 -5.23 -2.62 4.78
C SER A 113 -5.99 -2.69 6.10
N TYR A 114 -6.54 -3.85 6.44
CA TYR A 114 -7.25 -4.06 7.71
C TYR A 114 -6.33 -4.27 8.92
N GLY A 115 -5.07 -4.66 8.69
CA GLY A 115 -4.05 -4.86 9.73
C GLY A 115 -3.11 -3.67 9.92
N LEU A 116 -3.39 -2.51 9.30
CA LEU A 116 -2.50 -1.35 9.41
C LEU A 116 -2.67 -0.61 10.75
N ASP A 117 -1.58 -0.45 11.49
CA ASP A 117 -1.52 0.35 12.70
C ASP A 117 -0.92 1.75 12.42
N PRO A 118 -1.73 2.83 12.50
CA PRO A 118 -1.23 4.19 12.30
C PRO A 118 -0.33 4.70 13.46
N TRP A 119 -0.31 4.01 14.59
CA TRP A 119 0.57 4.33 15.73
C TRP A 119 1.85 3.50 15.76
N SER A 120 2.05 2.61 14.78
CA SER A 120 3.27 1.81 14.68
C SER A 120 4.52 2.69 14.77
N PHE A 121 5.46 2.30 15.65
CA PHE A 121 6.73 3.02 15.83
C PHE A 121 7.61 2.98 14.58
N THR A 122 7.37 2.05 13.67
CA THR A 122 8.13 1.92 12.42
C THR A 122 7.89 3.10 11.48
N LEU A 123 6.70 3.71 11.52
CA LEU A 123 6.32 4.83 10.65
C LEU A 123 7.15 6.11 10.89
N PRO A 124 7.28 6.63 12.14
CA PRO A 124 8.13 7.79 12.37
C PRO A 124 9.61 7.52 12.10
N VAL A 125 10.11 6.31 12.36
CA VAL A 125 11.50 5.94 12.07
C VAL A 125 11.76 5.97 10.55
N ALA A 126 10.89 5.34 9.76
CA ALA A 126 11.00 5.36 8.30
C ALA A 126 10.91 6.77 7.72
N ARG A 127 10.06 7.63 8.31
CA ARG A 127 9.93 9.04 7.93
C ARG A 127 11.22 9.83 8.14
N LEU A 128 11.97 9.57 9.22
CA LEU A 128 13.29 10.16 9.45
C LEU A 128 14.29 9.77 8.35
N GLY A 129 14.13 8.59 7.74
CA GLY A 129 14.90 8.16 6.57
C GLY A 129 14.44 8.78 5.24
N GLY A 130 13.43 9.66 5.26
CA GLY A 130 12.91 10.33 4.06
C GLY A 130 11.85 9.54 3.30
N ILE A 131 11.34 8.43 3.84
CA ILE A 131 10.24 7.68 3.25
C ILE A 131 8.94 8.44 3.54
N THR A 132 8.19 8.73 2.49
CA THR A 132 6.93 9.49 2.59
C THR A 132 5.71 8.65 2.22
N ARG A 133 5.93 7.58 1.46
CA ARG A 133 4.90 6.59 1.07
C ARG A 133 5.47 5.20 1.10
N ALA A 134 4.61 4.21 1.30
CA ALA A 134 4.99 2.81 1.21
C ALA A 134 3.90 1.99 0.52
N ILE A 135 4.31 0.96 -0.19
CA ILE A 135 3.43 -0.12 -0.63
C ILE A 135 3.62 -1.23 0.40
N ILE A 136 2.56 -1.52 1.12
CA ILE A 136 2.53 -2.59 2.11
C ILE A 136 2.15 -3.88 1.40
N VAL A 137 3.03 -4.85 1.50
CA VAL A 137 2.94 -6.10 0.73
C VAL A 137 2.69 -7.25 1.70
N PRO A 138 1.63 -8.05 1.47
CA PRO A 138 1.41 -9.25 2.27
C PRO A 138 2.50 -10.28 2.03
N SER A 139 2.84 -11.02 3.07
CA SER A 139 3.74 -12.16 3.02
C SER A 139 2.95 -13.46 3.07
N HIS A 140 3.54 -14.54 2.56
CA HIS A 140 2.96 -15.87 2.69
C HIS A 140 3.28 -16.45 4.08
N ALA A 141 2.29 -16.98 4.78
CA ALA A 141 2.54 -17.71 6.02
C ALA A 141 3.44 -18.94 5.72
N GLY A 142 4.62 -18.97 6.32
CA GLY A 142 5.65 -20.00 6.03
C GLY A 142 6.73 -19.56 5.05
N GLY A 143 6.64 -18.38 4.44
CA GLY A 143 7.72 -17.76 3.68
C GLY A 143 8.56 -16.87 4.61
N GLY A 144 9.50 -17.43 5.36
CA GLY A 144 10.34 -16.71 6.29
C GLY A 144 11.08 -15.57 5.62
N GLY A 145 10.67 -14.34 5.89
CA GLY A 145 11.54 -13.18 5.75
C GLY A 145 12.70 -13.37 6.70
N GLY A 146 13.91 -13.54 6.16
CA GLY A 146 15.24 -13.39 6.74
C GLY A 146 15.51 -13.52 8.24
N GLY A 147 14.82 -14.38 8.95
CA GLY A 147 15.21 -14.80 10.30
C GLY A 147 15.87 -16.17 10.20
N HIS A 148 17.06 -16.29 10.74
CA HIS A 148 17.72 -17.59 10.95
C HIS A 148 16.86 -18.41 11.94
N ALA A 149 15.81 -19.04 11.45
CA ALA A 149 15.16 -20.11 12.16
C ALA A 149 16.10 -21.34 12.02
N HIS A 150 16.78 -21.69 13.10
CA HIS A 150 17.25 -23.03 13.29
C HIS A 150 16.01 -23.89 13.48
N ASP A 151 15.49 -24.41 12.41
CA ASP A 151 14.32 -25.28 12.44
C ASP A 151 14.77 -26.72 12.25
N ASP A 152 14.78 -27.45 13.35
CA ASP A 152 14.88 -28.91 13.37
C ASP A 152 13.54 -29.59 13.07
N SER A 153 12.57 -28.88 12.50
CA SER A 153 11.26 -29.40 12.11
C SER A 153 11.09 -29.52 10.61
N ASP A 154 11.95 -30.28 9.95
CA ASP A 154 11.90 -30.55 8.50
C ASP A 154 10.68 -31.36 8.03
N PHE A 155 9.70 -31.61 8.89
CA PHE A 155 8.45 -32.28 8.56
C PHE A 155 7.29 -31.75 9.41
N ALA A 156 6.95 -30.48 9.26
CA ALA A 156 5.65 -30.00 9.76
C ALA A 156 4.54 -30.62 8.92
N GLY A 157 4.06 -31.73 9.38
CA GLY A 157 2.73 -32.27 9.28
C GLY A 157 1.98 -32.03 7.97
N VAL A 158 1.95 -33.05 7.13
CA VAL A 158 0.74 -33.40 6.41
C VAL A 158 -0.31 -33.67 7.49
N GLY A 159 -0.95 -32.62 7.99
CA GLY A 159 -2.14 -32.70 8.83
C GLY A 159 -3.24 -33.34 8.02
N ASP A 160 -3.59 -34.54 8.42
CA ASP A 160 -4.75 -35.28 7.96
C ASP A 160 -6.00 -34.45 8.21
N GLY A 161 -6.53 -33.81 7.19
CA GLY A 161 -7.75 -33.02 7.29
C GLY A 161 -7.97 -32.11 6.09
N GLY A 162 -8.39 -32.65 4.95
CA GLY A 162 -9.08 -31.90 3.90
C GLY A 162 -8.16 -31.01 3.03
N LEU A 163 -7.94 -31.47 1.84
CA LEU A 163 -7.31 -30.93 0.64
C LEU A 163 -7.57 -29.41 0.38
N GLN A 164 -7.00 -28.53 1.17
CA GLN A 164 -6.83 -27.15 0.76
C GLN A 164 -5.37 -26.79 0.96
N SER A 165 -4.59 -26.94 -0.10
CA SER A 165 -3.25 -26.35 -0.14
C SER A 165 -3.35 -24.86 0.13
N PRO A 166 -2.42 -24.28 0.90
CA PRO A 166 -2.37 -22.82 1.05
C PRO A 166 -2.40 -22.20 -0.35
N GLY A 167 -3.26 -21.22 -0.56
CA GLY A 167 -3.45 -20.62 -1.87
C GLY A 167 -2.15 -20.03 -2.41
N LEU A 168 -1.97 -20.06 -3.73
CA LEU A 168 -0.79 -19.49 -4.41
C LEU A 168 -0.62 -17.99 -4.23
N PHE A 169 -1.59 -17.31 -3.64
CA PHE A 169 -1.60 -15.86 -3.47
C PHE A 169 -1.39 -15.50 -2.01
N ALA A 170 -0.54 -14.50 -1.76
CA ALA A 170 -0.31 -13.98 -0.41
C ALA A 170 -1.41 -13.00 0.03
N GLY A 171 -2.09 -12.37 -0.91
CA GLY A 171 -3.12 -11.37 -0.64
C GLY A 171 -2.96 -10.09 -1.43
N GLN A 172 -3.64 -9.05 -0.99
CA GLN A 172 -3.73 -7.76 -1.66
C GLN A 172 -2.92 -6.69 -0.94
N ALA A 173 -2.04 -6.01 -1.70
CA ALA A 173 -1.20 -4.93 -1.21
C ALA A 173 -1.99 -3.61 -1.06
N ALA A 174 -1.52 -2.72 -0.18
CA ALA A 174 -2.07 -1.40 0.05
C ALA A 174 -1.00 -0.31 -0.07
N ILE A 175 -1.41 0.92 -0.38
CA ILE A 175 -0.54 2.10 -0.33
C ILE A 175 -0.88 2.92 0.90
N ILE A 176 0.15 3.27 1.66
CA ILE A 176 0.05 4.20 2.78
C ILE A 176 0.90 5.46 2.55
N HIS A 177 0.57 6.52 3.26
CA HIS A 177 1.47 7.66 3.44
C HIS A 177 1.97 7.72 4.89
N LEU A 178 3.16 8.26 5.07
CA LEU A 178 3.79 8.33 6.38
C LEU A 178 3.59 9.70 7.05
N ALA A 179 2.54 10.45 6.72
CA ALA A 179 2.20 11.68 7.41
C ALA A 179 1.77 11.39 8.86
N THR A 180 1.79 12.43 9.70
CA THR A 180 1.26 12.34 11.07
C THR A 180 -0.26 12.24 11.06
N GLY A 181 -0.82 11.47 11.98
CA GLY A 181 -2.26 11.26 12.10
C GLY A 181 -2.63 9.78 11.90
N THR A 182 -3.91 9.50 11.98
CA THR A 182 -4.46 8.13 11.93
C THR A 182 -4.93 7.69 10.56
N ASP A 183 -5.16 8.62 9.66
CA ASP A 183 -5.58 8.33 8.28
C ASP A 183 -4.34 8.13 7.40
N ILE A 184 -3.70 6.96 7.52
CA ILE A 184 -2.49 6.63 6.76
C ILE A 184 -2.78 5.93 5.43
N LEU A 185 -3.97 5.34 5.27
CA LEU A 185 -4.32 4.57 4.08
C LEU A 185 -4.61 5.49 2.88
N VAL A 186 -3.81 5.37 1.83
CA VAL A 186 -4.02 6.09 0.56
C VAL A 186 -4.93 5.31 -0.37
N LYS A 187 -4.65 4.00 -0.51
CA LYS A 187 -5.43 3.14 -1.40
C LYS A 187 -5.27 1.67 -0.99
N PRO A 188 -6.36 0.97 -0.69
CA PRO A 188 -6.34 -0.48 -0.48
C PRO A 188 -6.28 -1.22 -1.81
N ARG A 189 -5.92 -2.49 -1.78
CA ARG A 189 -6.04 -3.45 -2.91
C ARG A 189 -5.44 -2.93 -4.21
N VAL A 190 -4.19 -2.46 -4.14
CA VAL A 190 -3.50 -1.85 -5.30
C VAL A 190 -2.84 -2.88 -6.21
N ALA A 191 -2.53 -4.05 -5.67
CA ALA A 191 -1.93 -5.16 -6.40
C ALA A 191 -2.27 -6.48 -5.70
N MET A 192 -2.29 -7.56 -6.44
CA MET A 192 -2.28 -8.92 -5.92
C MET A 192 -0.84 -9.38 -5.76
N VAL A 193 -0.55 -10.15 -4.72
CA VAL A 193 0.81 -10.65 -4.44
C VAL A 193 0.82 -12.17 -4.52
N ALA A 194 1.80 -12.71 -5.23
CA ALA A 194 1.99 -14.16 -5.35
C ALA A 194 3.49 -14.49 -5.33
N PRO A 195 3.95 -15.37 -4.43
CA PRO A 195 5.30 -15.89 -4.50
C PRO A 195 5.42 -16.84 -5.70
N PHE A 196 6.50 -16.67 -6.48
CA PHE A 196 6.84 -17.57 -7.58
C PHE A 196 8.24 -18.17 -7.35
N GLY A 197 8.65 -19.04 -8.25
CA GLY A 197 9.95 -19.70 -8.15
C GLY A 197 10.00 -20.73 -7.04
N GLU A 198 10.98 -20.65 -6.15
CA GLU A 198 11.21 -21.65 -5.10
C GLU A 198 10.12 -21.61 -4.02
N ALA A 199 9.80 -20.45 -3.51
CA ALA A 199 8.75 -20.28 -2.49
C ALA A 199 7.39 -20.73 -3.01
N GLY A 200 7.00 -20.30 -4.20
CA GLY A 200 5.74 -20.71 -4.81
C GLY A 200 5.71 -22.20 -5.20
N ALA A 201 6.84 -22.76 -5.58
CA ALA A 201 6.96 -24.20 -5.84
C ALA A 201 6.71 -25.02 -4.56
N GLY A 202 7.25 -24.56 -3.41
CA GLY A 202 7.00 -25.17 -2.12
C GLY A 202 5.51 -25.26 -1.80
N ILE A 203 4.77 -24.17 -2.04
CA ILE A 203 3.31 -24.11 -1.86
C ILE A 203 2.59 -25.07 -2.81
N ALA A 204 3.10 -25.20 -4.04
CA ALA A 204 2.51 -26.01 -5.10
C ALA A 204 2.97 -27.50 -5.08
N GLY A 205 3.45 -27.99 -3.95
CA GLY A 205 3.88 -29.39 -3.80
C GLY A 205 5.34 -29.65 -4.22
N GLY A 206 6.20 -28.62 -4.22
CA GLY A 206 7.65 -28.73 -4.37
C GLY A 206 8.18 -28.53 -5.80
N ALA A 207 7.32 -28.40 -6.81
CA ALA A 207 7.76 -28.30 -8.20
C ALA A 207 7.27 -27.03 -8.89
N ARG A 208 8.17 -26.29 -9.57
CA ARG A 208 7.83 -25.08 -10.34
C ARG A 208 6.80 -25.34 -11.42
N GLY A 209 6.89 -26.47 -12.12
CA GLY A 209 5.90 -26.85 -13.13
C GLY A 209 4.49 -27.00 -12.55
N ALA A 210 4.37 -27.55 -11.34
CA ALA A 210 3.09 -27.64 -10.63
C ALA A 210 2.55 -26.25 -10.30
N GLN A 211 3.40 -25.32 -9.83
CA GLN A 211 3.02 -23.94 -9.54
C GLN A 211 2.41 -23.25 -10.76
N PHE A 212 3.09 -23.30 -11.92
CA PHE A 212 2.60 -22.66 -13.13
C PHE A 212 1.29 -23.30 -13.62
N THR A 213 1.14 -24.62 -13.49
CA THR A 213 -0.09 -25.31 -13.81
C THR A 213 -1.23 -24.86 -12.91
N GLN A 214 -1.02 -24.87 -11.59
CA GLN A 214 -2.03 -24.42 -10.63
C GLN A 214 -2.43 -22.96 -10.86
N PHE A 215 -1.44 -22.07 -11.12
CA PHE A 215 -1.71 -20.67 -11.41
C PHE A 215 -2.61 -20.49 -12.64
N LYS A 216 -2.31 -21.21 -13.73
CA LYS A 216 -3.13 -21.16 -14.95
C LYS A 216 -4.54 -21.69 -14.72
N GLU A 217 -4.66 -22.81 -14.00
CA GLU A 217 -5.96 -23.39 -13.65
C GLU A 217 -6.77 -22.46 -12.76
N THR A 218 -6.14 -21.86 -11.75
CA THR A 218 -6.79 -20.88 -10.87
C THR A 218 -7.37 -19.72 -11.67
N LEU A 219 -6.59 -19.13 -12.59
CA LEU A 219 -7.11 -18.04 -13.43
C LEU A 219 -8.21 -18.50 -14.39
N ALA A 220 -8.18 -19.76 -14.85
CA ALA A 220 -9.26 -20.32 -15.65
C ALA A 220 -10.55 -20.48 -14.82
N GLU A 221 -10.45 -20.96 -13.58
CA GLU A 221 -11.58 -21.03 -12.64
C GLU A 221 -12.16 -19.66 -12.30
N VAL A 222 -11.31 -18.66 -12.06
CA VAL A 222 -11.74 -17.27 -11.82
C VAL A 222 -12.53 -16.73 -13.01
N ARG A 223 -12.07 -16.98 -14.25
CA ARG A 223 -12.80 -16.57 -15.46
C ARG A 223 -14.11 -17.34 -15.64
N LEU A 224 -14.14 -18.62 -15.28
CA LEU A 224 -15.36 -19.41 -15.29
C LEU A 224 -16.37 -18.87 -14.28
N TYR A 225 -15.93 -18.64 -13.05
CA TYR A 225 -16.74 -18.04 -11.98
C TYR A 225 -17.30 -16.68 -12.38
N ALA A 226 -16.43 -15.77 -12.87
CA ALA A 226 -16.83 -14.41 -13.24
C ALA A 226 -17.97 -14.37 -14.28
N ARG A 227 -17.97 -15.34 -15.21
CA ARG A 227 -19.01 -15.47 -16.24
C ARG A 227 -20.28 -16.18 -15.76
N ASN A 228 -20.20 -16.91 -14.66
CA ASN A 228 -21.28 -17.84 -14.23
C ASN A 228 -21.66 -17.66 -12.75
N ARG A 229 -21.52 -16.47 -12.17
CA ARG A 229 -21.79 -16.20 -10.75
C ARG A 229 -23.15 -16.72 -10.29
N ALA A 230 -24.20 -16.46 -11.06
CA ALA A 230 -25.55 -16.90 -10.73
C ALA A 230 -25.71 -18.44 -10.76
N ALA A 231 -24.96 -19.15 -11.58
CA ALA A 231 -24.91 -20.61 -11.57
C ALA A 231 -24.13 -21.12 -10.36
N TYR A 232 -23.02 -20.49 -10.03
CA TYR A 232 -22.24 -20.79 -8.82
C TYR A 232 -23.08 -20.65 -7.55
N ASP A 233 -23.80 -19.52 -7.40
CA ASP A 233 -24.65 -19.24 -6.22
C ASP A 233 -25.81 -20.26 -6.07
N ARG A 234 -26.20 -20.94 -7.12
CA ARG A 234 -27.22 -22.01 -7.11
C ARG A 234 -26.63 -23.42 -7.09
N ALA A 235 -25.32 -23.55 -6.80
CA ALA A 235 -24.60 -24.82 -6.88
C ALA A 235 -24.73 -25.52 -8.24
N GLY A 236 -24.90 -24.74 -9.32
CA GLY A 236 -25.00 -25.27 -10.69
C GLY A 236 -23.65 -25.37 -11.43
N LEU A 237 -22.55 -25.11 -10.75
CA LEU A 237 -21.19 -25.35 -11.24
C LEU A 237 -20.54 -26.49 -10.45
N ARG A 238 -19.49 -27.11 -11.05
CA ARG A 238 -18.58 -27.95 -10.29
C ARG A 238 -17.95 -27.19 -9.14
N ASP A 239 -17.46 -27.88 -8.14
CA ASP A 239 -16.66 -27.27 -7.09
C ASP A 239 -15.41 -26.61 -7.68
N LEU A 240 -15.11 -25.41 -7.21
CA LEU A 240 -13.92 -24.64 -7.57
C LEU A 240 -12.89 -24.75 -6.45
N SER A 241 -11.62 -24.61 -6.80
CA SER A 241 -10.50 -24.82 -5.87
C SER A 241 -10.35 -23.71 -4.81
N LEU A 242 -10.92 -22.53 -5.06
CA LEU A 242 -10.83 -21.38 -4.18
C LEU A 242 -12.16 -21.01 -3.54
N SER A 243 -12.07 -20.34 -2.39
CA SER A 243 -13.23 -19.73 -1.74
C SER A 243 -13.87 -18.66 -2.65
N ARG A 244 -15.15 -18.38 -2.42
CA ARG A 244 -15.85 -17.31 -3.14
C ARG A 244 -15.14 -15.97 -3.01
N ALA A 245 -14.63 -15.65 -1.79
CA ALA A 245 -13.92 -14.41 -1.53
C ALA A 245 -12.63 -14.30 -2.38
N ASP A 246 -11.87 -15.39 -2.48
CA ASP A 246 -10.65 -15.43 -3.28
C ASP A 246 -10.94 -15.34 -4.78
N LEU A 247 -11.98 -16.01 -5.25
CA LEU A 247 -12.43 -15.91 -6.65
C LEU A 247 -12.80 -14.47 -7.01
N GLU A 248 -13.57 -13.77 -6.16
CA GLU A 248 -13.91 -12.36 -6.37
C GLU A 248 -12.67 -11.45 -6.37
N ALA A 249 -11.75 -11.66 -5.43
CA ALA A 249 -10.52 -10.87 -5.32
C ALA A 249 -9.60 -11.04 -6.55
N LEU A 250 -9.64 -12.18 -7.22
CA LEU A 250 -8.81 -12.47 -8.39
C LEU A 250 -9.41 -12.02 -9.73
N ILE A 251 -10.68 -11.63 -9.79
CA ILE A 251 -11.30 -11.14 -11.03
C ILE A 251 -10.52 -9.97 -11.63
N PRO A 252 -10.11 -8.94 -10.86
CA PRO A 252 -9.32 -7.83 -11.40
C PRO A 252 -7.96 -8.27 -11.95
N VAL A 253 -7.34 -9.30 -11.38
CA VAL A 253 -6.10 -9.89 -11.91
C VAL A 253 -6.36 -10.61 -13.22
N ALA A 254 -7.39 -11.46 -13.26
CA ALA A 254 -7.73 -12.28 -14.42
C ALA A 254 -8.16 -11.45 -15.64
N ASN A 255 -8.67 -10.22 -15.45
CA ASN A 255 -9.05 -9.29 -16.51
C ASN A 255 -7.99 -8.20 -16.80
N GLY A 256 -6.85 -8.21 -16.07
CA GLY A 256 -5.75 -7.28 -16.26
C GLY A 256 -5.95 -5.88 -15.67
N SER A 257 -6.97 -5.65 -14.84
CA SER A 257 -7.22 -4.34 -14.21
C SER A 257 -6.49 -4.14 -12.87
N MET A 258 -5.94 -5.22 -12.30
CA MET A 258 -5.09 -5.18 -11.10
C MET A 258 -3.73 -5.79 -11.42
N PRO A 259 -2.61 -5.12 -11.12
CA PRO A 259 -1.29 -5.68 -11.30
C PRO A 259 -1.05 -6.87 -10.35
N LEU A 260 -0.22 -7.80 -10.81
CA LEU A 260 0.29 -8.91 -10.02
C LEU A 260 1.75 -8.62 -9.66
N ILE A 261 2.05 -8.57 -8.37
CA ILE A 261 3.42 -8.52 -7.85
C ILE A 261 3.88 -9.96 -7.63
N VAL A 262 4.96 -10.32 -8.29
CA VAL A 262 5.55 -11.66 -8.16
C VAL A 262 6.97 -11.58 -7.62
N THR A 263 7.29 -12.44 -6.65
CA THR A 263 8.65 -12.60 -6.15
C THR A 263 9.29 -13.77 -6.87
N VAL A 264 10.36 -13.50 -7.63
CA VAL A 264 11.13 -14.50 -8.40
C VAL A 264 12.61 -14.34 -8.15
N ARG A 265 13.36 -15.44 -8.18
CA ARG A 265 14.81 -15.45 -7.93
C ARG A 265 15.65 -15.88 -9.13
N ARG A 266 15.04 -16.51 -10.16
CA ARG A 266 15.76 -16.99 -11.34
C ARG A 266 15.25 -16.30 -12.59
N ALA A 267 16.15 -15.96 -13.51
CA ALA A 267 15.80 -15.38 -14.80
C ALA A 267 14.81 -16.26 -15.61
N ALA A 268 14.97 -17.58 -15.53
CA ALA A 268 14.06 -18.52 -16.18
C ALA A 268 12.60 -18.45 -15.64
N ASP A 269 12.42 -18.09 -14.37
CA ASP A 269 11.09 -17.95 -13.77
C ASP A 269 10.40 -16.65 -14.22
N ILE A 270 11.17 -15.66 -14.71
CA ILE A 270 10.65 -14.39 -15.24
C ILE A 270 10.14 -14.56 -16.69
N GLN A 271 10.73 -15.48 -17.44
CA GLN A 271 10.43 -15.67 -18.86
C GLN A 271 9.22 -16.55 -19.13
N GLN A 272 8.65 -17.19 -18.12
CA GLN A 272 7.49 -18.08 -18.21
C GLN A 272 6.18 -17.37 -17.89
#